data_a25abcea2f37339ac04f0c56a6ba32d9
#
_entry.id   a25abcea2f37339ac04f0c56a6ba32d9
#
_cell.length_a   1.000
_cell.length_b   1.000
_cell.length_c   1.000
_cell.angle_alpha   90.00
_cell.angle_beta   90.00
_cell.angle_gamma   90.00
#
_symmetry.space_group_name_H-M   'P 1'
#
loop_
_entity.id
_entity.type
_entity.pdbx_description
1 polymer ?
#
loop_
_entity_poly.entity_id
_entity_poly.type
_entity_poly.pdbx_seq_one_letter_code
_entity_poly.pdbx_strand_id
1 'polypeptide(L)'
;MAKVISSDILVVGGGLAGIVAALEGLRAGKSVVLADRDTEERMGGLALWAFGGMMLVGTPLQKRMKIADTPEIALDDWLSFGELAPDDELPLQWARYYVEHSRSEVYDWLSNEGIKFLPAVNWVERGRFGDGNRLPRYHVVWGTARELVRCLMTALHRENTSGKLTLLHQHRITELDHEAGKVSGALAINEATDEEVRFAASAVVLATGGINGSHKECRANWPEDRPQPTRMLNGAHPHADGRMHHWVADSLGGRITHAGEMWNYAAGFPHPYPHFPGHGLSTIPCKSALWLNHRGERIGPEPLVTGFDTHWLCQRVAEQEKPWTWHLLNWRIAAKEFAISGAEHNARIRDKQFPQFVKELLLGNHALVRQMQHESRDFLVGENLADLAGKMNALTCSNDINPGTLQATADAFDANFAAGTSLHDDPQIRMIQHAREWKPDRLRTCKPAPLQKSGAGPFIAIRMQLITRKSLGGLQTDLQSRVLTAQGAPVEGLYCVGEAAGFGGGGANGKRSLEGTFLPGCIMTARAAVRSIVAGG
;
A
#
# COMPACT_ATOMS: atom_id res chain seq x y z
N MET A 1 39.80 -2.81 -15.89
CA MET A 1 38.69 -3.75 -16.20
C MET A 1 37.65 -3.62 -15.11
N ALA A 2 36.39 -3.49 -15.46
CA ALA A 2 35.33 -3.47 -14.47
C ALA A 2 35.35 -4.78 -13.65
N LYS A 3 35.11 -4.67 -12.34
CA LYS A 3 35.05 -5.83 -11.46
C LYS A 3 33.82 -6.67 -11.84
N VAL A 4 34.01 -7.94 -12.16
CA VAL A 4 32.93 -8.88 -12.45
C VAL A 4 32.62 -9.70 -11.19
N ILE A 5 31.35 -9.73 -10.79
CA ILE A 5 30.87 -10.53 -9.67
C ILE A 5 29.93 -11.61 -10.25
N SER A 6 30.21 -12.87 -9.96
CA SER A 6 29.46 -14.01 -10.51
C SER A 6 28.60 -14.67 -9.43
N SER A 7 27.39 -15.12 -9.82
CA SER A 7 26.48 -15.88 -8.95
C SER A 7 25.52 -16.75 -9.80
N ASP A 8 24.81 -17.68 -9.16
CA ASP A 8 23.72 -18.41 -9.83
C ASP A 8 22.52 -17.47 -10.07
N ILE A 9 22.22 -16.61 -9.08
CA ILE A 9 21.07 -15.70 -9.12
C ILE A 9 21.54 -14.28 -8.80
N LEU A 10 21.22 -13.34 -9.67
CA LEU A 10 21.28 -11.90 -9.39
C LEU A 10 19.87 -11.40 -9.04
N VAL A 11 19.69 -10.88 -7.85
CA VAL A 11 18.47 -10.20 -7.42
C VAL A 11 18.68 -8.68 -7.49
N VAL A 12 17.84 -8.00 -8.24
CA VAL A 12 17.88 -6.55 -8.45
C VAL A 12 16.79 -5.88 -7.62
N GLY A 13 17.18 -5.25 -6.53
CA GLY A 13 16.28 -4.58 -5.57
C GLY A 13 16.12 -5.36 -4.27
N GLY A 14 16.42 -4.69 -3.16
CA GLY A 14 16.37 -5.21 -1.78
C GLY A 14 15.05 -4.95 -1.05
N GLY A 15 13.96 -4.77 -1.79
CA GLY A 15 12.61 -4.76 -1.23
C GLY A 15 12.17 -6.14 -0.75
N LEU A 16 10.96 -6.25 -0.19
CA LEU A 16 10.44 -7.52 0.35
C LEU A 16 10.55 -8.67 -0.64
N ALA A 17 10.17 -8.46 -1.90
CA ALA A 17 10.23 -9.50 -2.93
C ALA A 17 11.68 -9.96 -3.19
N GLY A 18 12.63 -9.02 -3.25
CA GLY A 18 14.05 -9.35 -3.44
C GLY A 18 14.65 -10.11 -2.26
N ILE A 19 14.34 -9.70 -1.01
CA ILE A 19 14.78 -10.41 0.20
C ILE A 19 14.25 -11.85 0.19
N VAL A 20 12.98 -12.06 -0.18
CA VAL A 20 12.38 -13.41 -0.26
C VAL A 20 13.04 -14.24 -1.37
N ALA A 21 13.28 -13.64 -2.55
CA ALA A 21 13.96 -14.34 -3.64
C ALA A 21 15.39 -14.75 -3.24
N ALA A 22 16.14 -13.87 -2.59
CA ALA A 22 17.47 -14.18 -2.09
C ALA A 22 17.45 -15.29 -1.04
N LEU A 23 16.52 -15.23 -0.09
CA LEU A 23 16.37 -16.25 0.96
C LEU A 23 16.04 -17.64 0.40
N GLU A 24 15.06 -17.72 -0.48
CA GLU A 24 14.67 -19.00 -1.10
C GLU A 24 15.78 -19.53 -2.03
N GLY A 25 16.53 -18.62 -2.72
CA GLY A 25 17.70 -19.00 -3.52
C GLY A 25 18.81 -19.65 -2.67
N LEU A 26 19.16 -19.05 -1.53
CA LEU A 26 20.12 -19.65 -0.58
C LEU A 26 19.65 -21.00 -0.03
N ARG A 27 18.38 -21.11 0.33
CA ARG A 27 17.77 -22.39 0.79
C ARG A 27 17.84 -23.48 -0.26
N ALA A 28 17.77 -23.09 -1.53
CA ALA A 28 17.97 -24.02 -2.65
C ALA A 28 19.45 -24.31 -2.96
N GLY A 29 20.39 -23.80 -2.14
CA GLY A 29 21.82 -24.02 -2.27
C GLY A 29 22.50 -23.20 -3.36
N LYS A 30 21.80 -22.23 -3.96
CA LYS A 30 22.34 -21.32 -5.01
C LYS A 30 23.21 -20.23 -4.39
N SER A 31 24.19 -19.74 -5.15
CA SER A 31 24.88 -18.48 -4.85
C SER A 31 24.02 -17.31 -5.29
N VAL A 32 23.93 -16.27 -4.45
CA VAL A 32 23.04 -15.13 -4.66
C VAL A 32 23.81 -13.81 -4.50
N VAL A 33 23.69 -12.94 -5.47
CA VAL A 33 24.01 -11.50 -5.33
C VAL A 33 22.68 -10.76 -5.21
N LEU A 34 22.51 -9.95 -4.17
CA LEU A 34 21.40 -9.02 -4.04
C LEU A 34 21.97 -7.61 -4.11
N ALA A 35 21.65 -6.90 -5.19
CA ALA A 35 22.07 -5.52 -5.42
C ALA A 35 20.88 -4.57 -5.21
N ASP A 36 21.03 -3.63 -4.30
CA ASP A 36 20.04 -2.59 -4.03
C ASP A 36 20.62 -1.20 -4.29
N ARG A 37 19.78 -0.32 -4.78
CA ARG A 37 20.15 1.07 -5.04
C ARG A 37 20.23 1.91 -3.77
N ASP A 38 19.49 1.56 -2.73
CA ASP A 38 19.44 2.30 -1.48
C ASP A 38 20.56 1.88 -0.52
N THR A 39 20.66 2.57 0.61
CA THR A 39 21.62 2.26 1.67
C THR A 39 21.21 1.03 2.47
N GLU A 40 22.13 0.49 3.26
CA GLU A 40 21.88 -0.67 4.12
C GLU A 40 20.72 -0.44 5.12
N GLU A 41 20.63 0.77 5.69
CA GLU A 41 19.62 1.12 6.70
C GLU A 41 18.19 1.16 6.11
N ARG A 42 18.09 1.26 4.78
CA ARG A 42 16.82 1.30 4.04
C ARG A 42 16.47 -0.02 3.35
N MET A 43 17.25 -1.08 3.60
CA MET A 43 16.96 -2.42 3.11
C MET A 43 15.55 -2.85 3.52
N GLY A 44 14.79 -3.37 2.57
CA GLY A 44 13.37 -3.70 2.73
C GLY A 44 12.44 -2.82 1.87
N GLY A 45 12.96 -1.75 1.28
CA GLY A 45 12.23 -0.85 0.39
C GLY A 45 10.96 -0.30 1.04
N LEU A 46 9.87 -0.18 0.28
CA LEU A 46 8.60 0.36 0.80
C LEU A 46 8.02 -0.50 1.94
N ALA A 47 8.32 -1.81 2.00
CA ALA A 47 7.84 -2.67 3.07
C ALA A 47 8.40 -2.29 4.44
N LEU A 48 9.64 -1.76 4.53
CA LEU A 48 10.23 -1.29 5.78
C LEU A 48 9.36 -0.23 6.48
N TRP A 49 8.66 0.58 5.71
CA TRP A 49 7.80 1.67 6.21
C TRP A 49 6.33 1.28 6.31
N ALA A 50 5.93 0.14 5.74
CA ALA A 50 4.53 -0.26 5.68
C ALA A 50 3.97 -0.70 7.04
N PHE A 51 2.64 -0.57 7.19
CA PHE A 51 1.92 -0.99 8.40
C PHE A 51 1.94 -2.51 8.61
N GLY A 52 2.02 -3.29 7.53
CA GLY A 52 2.12 -4.75 7.60
C GLY A 52 0.79 -5.48 7.58
N GLY A 53 -0.22 -4.90 6.93
CA GLY A 53 -1.48 -5.58 6.68
C GLY A 53 -1.40 -6.51 5.49
N MET A 54 -2.01 -7.68 5.60
CA MET A 54 -2.05 -8.73 4.58
C MET A 54 -3.47 -9.28 4.41
N MET A 55 -3.96 -9.34 3.18
CA MET A 55 -5.17 -10.07 2.83
C MET A 55 -4.84 -11.55 2.75
N LEU A 56 -5.41 -12.37 3.63
CA LEU A 56 -5.15 -13.80 3.68
C LEU A 56 -6.45 -14.58 3.82
N VAL A 57 -6.53 -15.74 3.16
CA VAL A 57 -7.75 -16.54 2.99
C VAL A 57 -7.64 -17.84 3.78
N GLY A 58 -8.70 -18.25 4.47
CA GLY A 58 -8.84 -19.55 5.12
C GLY A 58 -7.87 -19.80 6.29
N THR A 59 -7.38 -18.73 6.94
CA THR A 59 -6.36 -18.82 8.00
C THR A 59 -6.89 -19.44 9.30
N PRO A 60 -6.02 -20.00 10.15
CA PRO A 60 -6.40 -20.43 11.49
C PRO A 60 -6.98 -19.31 12.35
N LEU A 61 -6.53 -18.05 12.14
CA LEU A 61 -7.05 -16.89 12.85
C LEU A 61 -8.50 -16.58 12.44
N GLN A 62 -8.81 -16.61 11.13
CA GLN A 62 -10.18 -16.48 10.64
C GLN A 62 -11.10 -17.57 11.24
N LYS A 63 -10.66 -18.84 11.20
CA LYS A 63 -11.43 -19.95 11.80
C LYS A 63 -11.72 -19.73 13.29
N ARG A 64 -10.73 -19.29 14.07
CA ARG A 64 -10.89 -18.95 15.49
C ARG A 64 -11.90 -17.82 15.71
N MET A 65 -11.96 -16.86 14.78
CA MET A 65 -12.91 -15.75 14.81
C MET A 65 -14.27 -16.09 14.17
N LYS A 66 -14.50 -17.35 13.77
CA LYS A 66 -15.71 -17.85 13.12
C LYS A 66 -16.01 -17.18 11.78
N ILE A 67 -14.95 -16.83 11.03
CA ILE A 67 -15.06 -16.33 9.67
C ILE A 67 -14.96 -17.54 8.74
N ALA A 68 -16.05 -17.84 8.02
CA ALA A 68 -16.14 -18.95 7.07
C ALA A 68 -15.67 -18.48 5.67
N ASP A 69 -14.37 -18.26 5.54
CA ASP A 69 -13.76 -17.81 4.29
C ASP A 69 -13.18 -18.98 3.49
N THR A 70 -13.36 -18.93 2.16
CA THR A 70 -12.83 -19.92 1.22
C THR A 70 -12.17 -19.21 0.02
N PRO A 71 -11.28 -19.93 -0.73
CA PRO A 71 -10.70 -19.40 -1.96
C PRO A 71 -11.75 -18.95 -2.98
N GLU A 72 -12.86 -19.67 -3.12
CA GLU A 72 -13.92 -19.37 -4.08
C GLU A 72 -14.59 -18.03 -3.74
N ILE A 73 -14.97 -17.83 -2.47
CA ILE A 73 -15.57 -16.58 -2.01
C ILE A 73 -14.59 -15.42 -2.19
N ALA A 74 -13.31 -15.66 -1.89
CA ALA A 74 -12.29 -14.64 -2.02
C ALA A 74 -11.97 -14.29 -3.47
N LEU A 75 -12.01 -15.27 -4.38
CA LEU A 75 -11.83 -15.05 -5.81
C LEU A 75 -12.98 -14.23 -6.40
N ASP A 76 -14.21 -14.58 -6.06
CA ASP A 76 -15.40 -13.81 -6.47
C ASP A 76 -15.29 -12.34 -6.05
N ASP A 77 -14.92 -12.09 -4.77
CA ASP A 77 -14.71 -10.74 -4.25
C ASP A 77 -13.60 -10.02 -5.02
N TRP A 78 -12.50 -10.71 -5.31
CA TRP A 78 -11.36 -10.15 -6.05
C TRP A 78 -11.75 -9.77 -7.47
N LEU A 79 -12.41 -10.65 -8.19
CA LEU A 79 -12.77 -10.43 -9.60
C LEU A 79 -13.83 -9.32 -9.74
N SER A 80 -14.85 -9.32 -8.89
CA SER A 80 -15.88 -8.28 -8.91
C SER A 80 -15.32 -6.90 -8.55
N PHE A 81 -14.42 -6.82 -7.57
CA PHE A 81 -13.82 -5.56 -7.12
C PHE A 81 -12.69 -5.08 -8.04
N GLY A 82 -11.82 -6.00 -8.48
CA GLY A 82 -10.68 -5.69 -9.35
C GLY A 82 -11.07 -5.32 -10.77
N GLU A 83 -12.25 -5.72 -11.23
CA GLU A 83 -12.72 -5.51 -12.62
C GLU A 83 -11.68 -5.99 -13.65
N LEU A 84 -11.10 -7.18 -13.41
CA LEU A 84 -10.23 -7.82 -14.40
C LEU A 84 -11.03 -8.15 -15.66
N ALA A 85 -10.46 -7.85 -16.82
CA ALA A 85 -11.10 -8.18 -18.09
C ALA A 85 -11.03 -9.69 -18.35
N PRO A 86 -12.01 -10.28 -19.08
CA PRO A 86 -12.00 -11.72 -19.38
C PRO A 86 -10.77 -12.21 -20.15
N ASP A 87 -10.10 -11.33 -20.89
CA ASP A 87 -8.88 -11.58 -21.65
C ASP A 87 -7.58 -11.31 -20.85
N ASP A 88 -7.69 -10.84 -19.60
CA ASP A 88 -6.58 -10.73 -18.66
C ASP A 88 -6.18 -12.09 -18.08
N GLU A 89 -5.83 -13.06 -18.94
CA GLU A 89 -5.64 -14.46 -18.56
C GLU A 89 -4.59 -14.63 -17.43
N LEU A 90 -3.40 -14.02 -17.55
CA LEU A 90 -2.33 -14.16 -16.57
C LEU A 90 -2.64 -13.45 -15.24
N PRO A 91 -3.16 -12.22 -15.22
CA PRO A 91 -3.70 -11.60 -14.00
C PRO A 91 -4.76 -12.46 -13.30
N LEU A 92 -5.70 -13.06 -14.05
CA LEU A 92 -6.73 -13.95 -13.51
C LEU A 92 -6.14 -15.23 -12.89
N GLN A 93 -5.15 -15.84 -13.55
CA GLN A 93 -4.43 -17.00 -13.02
C GLN A 93 -3.70 -16.66 -11.72
N TRP A 94 -3.04 -15.49 -11.63
CA TRP A 94 -2.37 -15.05 -10.42
C TRP A 94 -3.35 -14.71 -9.28
N ALA A 95 -4.49 -14.08 -9.57
CA ALA A 95 -5.54 -13.84 -8.58
C ALA A 95 -6.05 -15.17 -7.98
N ARG A 96 -6.32 -16.16 -8.83
CA ARG A 96 -6.71 -17.51 -8.40
C ARG A 96 -5.62 -18.17 -7.57
N TYR A 97 -4.38 -18.19 -8.08
CA TYR A 97 -3.23 -18.75 -7.36
C TYR A 97 -3.06 -18.10 -5.97
N TYR A 98 -3.23 -16.78 -5.89
CA TYR A 98 -3.13 -16.06 -4.64
C TYR A 98 -4.16 -16.54 -3.61
N VAL A 99 -5.44 -16.56 -3.94
CA VAL A 99 -6.48 -16.92 -2.97
C VAL A 99 -6.40 -18.39 -2.53
N GLU A 100 -5.97 -19.27 -3.42
CA GLU A 100 -5.79 -20.70 -3.14
C GLU A 100 -4.58 -20.99 -2.24
N HIS A 101 -3.50 -20.19 -2.37
CA HIS A 101 -2.20 -20.47 -1.73
C HIS A 101 -1.77 -19.46 -0.68
N SER A 102 -2.47 -18.34 -0.50
CA SER A 102 -2.07 -17.29 0.46
C SER A 102 -1.93 -17.79 1.90
N ARG A 103 -2.67 -18.82 2.29
CA ARG A 103 -2.50 -19.46 3.58
C ARG A 103 -1.18 -20.23 3.67
N SER A 104 -0.95 -21.20 2.79
CA SER A 104 0.23 -22.08 2.87
C SER A 104 1.53 -21.35 2.53
N GLU A 105 1.51 -20.51 1.48
CA GLU A 105 2.72 -19.84 0.99
C GLU A 105 3.06 -18.55 1.73
N VAL A 106 2.09 -17.96 2.44
CA VAL A 106 2.32 -16.71 3.18
C VAL A 106 2.07 -16.88 4.67
N TYR A 107 0.85 -17.18 5.09
CA TYR A 107 0.53 -17.23 6.51
C TYR A 107 1.35 -18.29 7.27
N ASP A 108 1.31 -19.55 6.79
CA ASP A 108 2.00 -20.65 7.44
C ASP A 108 3.53 -20.50 7.29
N TRP A 109 4.01 -20.09 6.11
CA TRP A 109 5.42 -19.83 5.84
C TRP A 109 5.98 -18.72 6.76
N LEU A 110 5.32 -17.58 6.86
CA LEU A 110 5.73 -16.48 7.76
C LEU A 110 5.67 -16.89 9.23
N SER A 111 4.67 -17.68 9.62
CA SER A 111 4.57 -18.21 10.98
C SER A 111 5.77 -19.10 11.34
N ASN A 112 6.25 -19.91 10.39
CA ASN A 112 7.47 -20.72 10.54
C ASN A 112 8.74 -19.86 10.64
N GLU A 113 8.76 -18.68 10.01
CA GLU A 113 9.83 -17.69 10.19
C GLU A 113 9.70 -16.88 11.51
N GLY A 114 8.74 -17.21 12.36
CA GLY A 114 8.53 -16.58 13.66
C GLY A 114 7.67 -15.29 13.62
N ILE A 115 7.11 -14.95 12.49
CA ILE A 115 6.19 -13.81 12.35
C ILE A 115 4.88 -14.11 13.06
N LYS A 116 4.42 -13.15 13.85
CA LYS A 116 3.13 -13.20 14.53
C LYS A 116 2.18 -12.14 13.99
N PHE A 117 0.91 -12.47 13.95
CA PHE A 117 -0.15 -11.54 13.58
C PHE A 117 -0.93 -11.06 14.82
N LEU A 118 -1.51 -9.88 14.77
CA LEU A 118 -2.47 -9.42 15.77
C LEU A 118 -3.63 -10.42 15.87
N PRO A 119 -4.20 -10.62 17.07
CA PRO A 119 -5.23 -11.64 17.28
C PRO A 119 -6.62 -11.22 16.76
N ALA A 120 -6.67 -10.36 15.76
CA ALA A 120 -7.89 -9.87 15.15
C ALA A 120 -7.70 -9.65 13.65
N VAL A 121 -8.69 -10.06 12.86
CA VAL A 121 -8.77 -9.82 11.42
C VAL A 121 -9.66 -8.59 11.19
N ASN A 122 -9.14 -7.59 10.47
CA ASN A 122 -9.90 -6.40 10.14
C ASN A 122 -10.67 -6.58 8.83
N TRP A 123 -11.67 -5.74 8.61
CA TRP A 123 -12.52 -5.79 7.43
C TRP A 123 -12.41 -4.48 6.65
N VAL A 124 -11.65 -4.49 5.57
CA VAL A 124 -11.37 -3.34 4.70
C VAL A 124 -11.83 -3.63 3.27
N GLU A 125 -12.00 -2.57 2.46
CA GLU A 125 -12.48 -2.64 1.07
C GLU A 125 -13.77 -3.48 0.95
N ARG A 126 -14.80 -3.07 1.69
CA ARG A 126 -16.09 -3.78 1.76
C ARG A 126 -16.95 -3.61 0.51
N GLY A 127 -16.54 -2.71 -0.39
CA GLY A 127 -17.35 -2.29 -1.52
C GLY A 127 -18.49 -1.33 -1.12
N ARG A 128 -19.00 -0.59 -2.10
CA ARG A 128 -20.07 0.40 -1.90
C ARG A 128 -21.46 -0.20 -2.14
N PHE A 129 -21.56 -1.14 -3.07
CA PHE A 129 -22.82 -1.71 -3.55
C PHE A 129 -22.81 -3.25 -3.61
N GLY A 130 -21.99 -3.90 -2.76
CA GLY A 130 -21.85 -5.36 -2.74
C GLY A 130 -20.59 -5.91 -3.39
N ASP A 131 -19.89 -5.10 -4.19
CA ASP A 131 -18.55 -5.44 -4.67
C ASP A 131 -17.53 -5.22 -3.57
N GLY A 132 -16.47 -6.05 -3.50
CA GLY A 132 -15.43 -5.93 -2.48
C GLY A 132 -15.45 -7.07 -1.48
N ASN A 133 -14.70 -6.91 -0.39
CA ASN A 133 -14.60 -7.96 0.62
C ASN A 133 -15.93 -8.21 1.35
N ARG A 134 -16.59 -9.34 1.09
CA ARG A 134 -17.77 -9.82 1.84
C ARG A 134 -17.40 -10.30 3.24
N LEU A 135 -16.12 -10.65 3.48
CA LEU A 135 -15.62 -11.20 4.74
C LEU A 135 -14.34 -10.49 5.20
N PRO A 136 -14.07 -10.46 6.52
CA PRO A 136 -12.82 -9.93 7.05
C PRO A 136 -11.60 -10.78 6.64
N ARG A 137 -10.59 -10.16 5.98
CA ARG A 137 -9.37 -10.85 5.51
C ARG A 137 -8.07 -10.14 5.87
N TYR A 138 -8.13 -8.93 6.43
CA TYR A 138 -6.95 -8.09 6.64
C TYR A 138 -6.26 -8.45 7.97
N HIS A 139 -5.14 -9.16 7.86
CA HIS A 139 -4.27 -9.59 8.97
C HIS A 139 -3.13 -8.59 9.15
N VAL A 140 -2.85 -8.19 10.38
CA VAL A 140 -1.79 -7.22 10.69
C VAL A 140 -0.63 -7.92 11.38
N VAL A 141 0.58 -7.76 10.83
CA VAL A 141 1.82 -8.25 11.43
C VAL A 141 2.07 -7.53 12.76
N TRP A 142 2.31 -8.31 13.83
CA TRP A 142 2.68 -7.77 15.14
C TRP A 142 4.15 -7.33 15.12
N GLY A 143 4.37 -6.02 15.14
CA GLY A 143 5.65 -5.38 14.90
C GLY A 143 5.71 -4.60 13.58
N THR A 144 4.58 -4.52 12.86
CA THR A 144 4.45 -3.92 11.52
C THR A 144 5.26 -4.66 10.44
N ALA A 145 5.28 -4.17 9.20
CA ALA A 145 6.13 -4.78 8.18
C ALA A 145 7.62 -4.54 8.43
N ARG A 146 7.99 -3.62 9.33
CA ARG A 146 9.37 -3.49 9.81
C ARG A 146 9.87 -4.77 10.48
N GLU A 147 9.02 -5.42 11.29
CA GLU A 147 9.34 -6.72 11.89
C GLU A 147 9.41 -7.83 10.85
N LEU A 148 8.54 -7.80 9.84
CA LEU A 148 8.60 -8.72 8.71
C LEU A 148 9.97 -8.65 8.02
N VAL A 149 10.40 -7.45 7.63
CA VAL A 149 11.72 -7.23 7.00
C VAL A 149 12.84 -7.69 7.92
N ARG A 150 12.81 -7.30 9.20
CA ARG A 150 13.83 -7.68 10.19
C ARG A 150 13.95 -9.21 10.33
N CYS A 151 12.85 -9.92 10.44
CA CYS A 151 12.86 -11.39 10.59
C CYS A 151 13.39 -12.07 9.32
N LEU A 152 12.98 -11.62 8.14
CA LEU A 152 13.45 -12.20 6.88
C LEU A 152 14.92 -11.88 6.60
N MET A 153 15.41 -10.68 6.94
CA MET A 153 16.84 -10.37 6.89
C MET A 153 17.65 -11.23 7.87
N THR A 154 17.13 -11.45 9.09
CA THR A 154 17.75 -12.38 10.05
C THR A 154 17.80 -13.79 9.50
N ALA A 155 16.74 -14.26 8.86
CA ALA A 155 16.71 -15.57 8.19
C ALA A 155 17.71 -15.64 7.04
N LEU A 156 17.79 -14.59 6.21
CA LEU A 156 18.74 -14.48 5.10
C LEU A 156 20.19 -14.61 5.57
N HIS A 157 20.56 -13.89 6.64
CA HIS A 157 21.90 -14.00 7.22
C HIS A 157 22.17 -15.37 7.85
N ARG A 158 21.18 -15.99 8.48
CA ARG A 158 21.29 -17.33 9.06
C ARG A 158 21.53 -18.40 7.98
N GLU A 159 20.87 -18.30 6.82
CA GLU A 159 21.05 -19.24 5.72
C GLU A 159 22.39 -19.05 4.98
N ASN A 160 23.07 -17.93 5.14
CA ASN A 160 24.37 -17.67 4.51
C ASN A 160 25.56 -18.37 5.22
N THR A 161 25.39 -19.62 5.64
CA THR A 161 26.44 -20.40 6.34
C THR A 161 27.65 -20.73 5.47
N SER A 162 27.47 -20.78 4.14
CA SER A 162 28.51 -21.13 3.16
C SER A 162 29.12 -19.92 2.45
N GLY A 163 28.80 -18.68 2.84
CA GLY A 163 29.30 -17.46 2.19
C GLY A 163 28.79 -17.28 0.74
N LYS A 164 27.62 -17.85 0.43
CA LYS A 164 27.02 -17.79 -0.91
C LYS A 164 26.19 -16.52 -1.17
N LEU A 165 26.04 -15.64 -0.17
CA LEU A 165 25.33 -14.37 -0.29
C LEU A 165 26.32 -13.22 -0.42
N THR A 166 26.11 -12.38 -1.43
CA THR A 166 26.75 -11.05 -1.54
C THR A 166 25.64 -10.00 -1.50
N LEU A 167 25.67 -9.10 -0.52
CA LEU A 167 24.78 -7.94 -0.42
C LEU A 167 25.56 -6.69 -0.89
N LEU A 168 24.98 -5.95 -1.83
CA LEU A 168 25.52 -4.73 -2.36
C LEU A 168 24.51 -3.60 -2.26
N HIS A 169 24.86 -2.57 -1.51
CA HIS A 169 24.06 -1.35 -1.34
C HIS A 169 24.58 -0.25 -2.26
N GLN A 170 23.73 0.72 -2.58
CA GLN A 170 24.03 1.86 -3.45
C GLN A 170 24.47 1.44 -4.85
N HIS A 171 23.99 0.28 -5.33
CA HIS A 171 24.28 -0.22 -6.68
C HIS A 171 23.03 -0.12 -7.55
N ARG A 172 23.04 0.87 -8.44
CA ARG A 172 21.95 1.08 -9.40
C ARG A 172 22.21 0.28 -10.66
N ILE A 173 21.40 -0.75 -10.92
CA ILE A 173 21.41 -1.46 -12.20
C ILE A 173 20.98 -0.50 -13.32
N THR A 174 21.77 -0.43 -14.36
CA THR A 174 21.54 0.44 -15.54
C THR A 174 21.10 -0.34 -16.76
N GLU A 175 21.64 -1.53 -16.94
CA GLU A 175 21.42 -2.39 -18.10
C GLU A 175 21.46 -3.85 -17.69
N LEU A 176 20.84 -4.73 -18.49
CA LEU A 176 20.98 -6.18 -18.37
C LEU A 176 21.89 -6.68 -19.51
N ASP A 177 22.82 -7.56 -19.18
CA ASP A 177 23.61 -8.25 -20.18
C ASP A 177 22.77 -9.36 -20.83
N HIS A 178 22.67 -9.34 -22.17
CA HIS A 178 21.91 -10.36 -22.88
C HIS A 178 22.57 -10.70 -24.22
N GLU A 179 22.42 -11.95 -24.65
CA GLU A 179 22.83 -12.44 -25.94
C GLU A 179 21.78 -13.40 -26.50
N ALA A 180 21.41 -13.24 -27.74
CA ALA A 180 20.40 -14.05 -28.44
C ALA A 180 19.07 -14.16 -27.66
N GLY A 181 18.67 -13.11 -26.94
CA GLY A 181 17.42 -13.08 -26.14
C GLY A 181 17.51 -13.72 -24.75
N LYS A 182 18.69 -14.21 -24.37
CA LYS A 182 18.95 -14.76 -23.03
C LYS A 182 19.67 -13.74 -22.17
N VAL A 183 19.12 -13.45 -20.99
CA VAL A 183 19.75 -12.60 -19.98
C VAL A 183 20.77 -13.41 -19.18
N SER A 184 21.98 -12.85 -19.04
CA SER A 184 23.13 -13.51 -18.40
C SER A 184 23.86 -12.67 -17.37
N GLY A 185 23.33 -11.48 -17.04
CA GLY A 185 23.94 -10.59 -16.08
C GLY A 185 23.38 -9.18 -16.13
N ALA A 186 24.12 -8.24 -15.57
CA ALA A 186 23.77 -6.83 -15.54
C ALA A 186 24.98 -5.92 -15.36
N LEU A 187 24.84 -4.67 -15.75
CA LEU A 187 25.74 -3.57 -15.43
C LEU A 187 25.10 -2.70 -14.34
N ALA A 188 25.91 -2.31 -13.36
CA ALA A 188 25.51 -1.36 -12.31
C ALA A 188 26.52 -0.23 -12.19
N ILE A 189 26.04 0.88 -11.65
CA ILE A 189 26.84 1.99 -11.14
C ILE A 189 26.71 2.01 -9.63
N ASN A 190 27.82 2.00 -8.91
CA ASN A 190 27.86 2.30 -7.50
C ASN A 190 27.66 3.81 -7.30
N GLU A 191 26.50 4.23 -6.77
CA GLU A 191 26.14 5.65 -6.64
C GLU A 191 26.96 6.40 -5.57
N ALA A 192 27.77 5.69 -4.75
CA ALA A 192 28.69 6.31 -3.80
C ALA A 192 30.07 6.61 -4.41
N THR A 193 30.53 5.80 -5.40
CA THR A 193 31.88 5.89 -5.95
C THR A 193 31.94 6.17 -7.45
N ASP A 194 30.78 6.17 -8.13
CA ASP A 194 30.62 6.22 -9.61
C ASP A 194 31.35 5.07 -10.35
N GLU A 195 31.73 4.00 -9.66
CA GLU A 195 32.38 2.85 -10.26
C GLU A 195 31.36 1.93 -10.95
N GLU A 196 31.73 1.44 -12.12
CA GLU A 196 30.99 0.41 -12.82
C GLU A 196 31.29 -0.98 -12.24
N VAL A 197 30.23 -1.74 -11.98
CA VAL A 197 30.29 -3.13 -11.52
C VAL A 197 29.46 -4.00 -12.46
N ARG A 198 30.07 -5.04 -13.02
CA ARG A 198 29.37 -6.00 -13.88
C ARG A 198 29.04 -7.28 -13.11
N PHE A 199 27.85 -7.79 -13.33
CA PHE A 199 27.38 -9.04 -12.75
C PHE A 199 27.24 -10.10 -13.86
N ALA A 200 27.65 -11.33 -13.56
CA ALA A 200 27.36 -12.51 -14.39
C ALA A 200 26.47 -13.45 -13.57
N ALA A 201 25.31 -13.84 -14.11
CA ALA A 201 24.36 -14.70 -13.41
C ALA A 201 23.59 -15.61 -14.38
N SER A 202 23.26 -16.82 -13.94
CA SER A 202 22.43 -17.75 -14.73
C SER A 202 20.96 -17.31 -14.78
N ALA A 203 20.51 -16.56 -13.78
CA ALA A 203 19.17 -15.97 -13.70
C ALA A 203 19.21 -14.59 -13.06
N VAL A 204 18.43 -13.66 -13.58
CA VAL A 204 18.23 -12.31 -13.04
C VAL A 204 16.78 -12.16 -12.59
N VAL A 205 16.59 -11.72 -11.33
CA VAL A 205 15.28 -11.48 -10.72
C VAL A 205 15.10 -10.00 -10.46
N LEU A 206 14.20 -9.35 -11.21
CA LEU A 206 13.85 -7.96 -11.02
C LEU A 206 12.84 -7.81 -9.89
N ALA A 207 13.22 -7.10 -8.83
CA ALA A 207 12.42 -6.76 -7.66
C ALA A 207 12.44 -5.24 -7.41
N THR A 208 12.44 -4.45 -8.48
CA THR A 208 12.76 -3.02 -8.51
C THR A 208 11.63 -2.09 -8.08
N GLY A 209 10.48 -2.62 -7.65
CA GLY A 209 9.28 -1.83 -7.34
C GLY A 209 8.56 -1.35 -8.60
N GLY A 210 7.59 -0.46 -8.44
CA GLY A 210 6.76 0.05 -9.52
C GLY A 210 7.24 1.39 -10.09
N ILE A 211 6.27 2.25 -10.48
CA ILE A 211 6.52 3.57 -11.08
C ILE A 211 6.12 4.73 -10.15
N ASN A 212 5.42 4.45 -9.05
CA ASN A 212 4.72 5.48 -8.25
C ASN A 212 5.65 6.36 -7.40
N GLY A 213 6.95 6.07 -7.34
CA GLY A 213 7.99 6.94 -6.80
C GLY A 213 8.30 8.14 -7.70
N SER A 214 7.95 8.07 -8.99
CA SER A 214 8.11 9.12 -9.97
C SER A 214 6.77 9.75 -10.34
N HIS A 215 6.52 11.00 -9.94
CA HIS A 215 5.31 11.72 -10.37
C HIS A 215 5.25 11.92 -11.89
N LYS A 216 6.40 11.97 -12.57
CA LYS A 216 6.46 12.03 -14.03
C LYS A 216 5.87 10.75 -14.63
N GLU A 217 6.30 9.60 -14.15
CA GLU A 217 5.80 8.31 -14.63
C GLU A 217 4.31 8.11 -14.28
N CYS A 218 3.90 8.49 -13.07
CA CYS A 218 2.49 8.46 -12.70
C CYS A 218 1.62 9.27 -13.66
N ARG A 219 2.06 10.49 -14.02
CA ARG A 219 1.33 11.37 -14.93
C ARG A 219 1.32 10.86 -16.37
N ALA A 220 2.44 10.32 -16.84
CA ALA A 220 2.57 9.78 -18.18
C ALA A 220 1.68 8.55 -18.42
N ASN A 221 1.43 7.76 -17.35
CA ASN A 221 0.59 6.57 -17.39
C ASN A 221 -0.81 6.80 -16.79
N TRP A 222 -1.18 8.05 -16.44
CA TRP A 222 -2.50 8.32 -15.88
C TRP A 222 -3.59 8.08 -16.91
N PRO A 223 -4.64 7.30 -16.59
CA PRO A 223 -5.70 7.00 -17.55
C PRO A 223 -6.41 8.25 -18.05
N GLU A 224 -6.63 8.35 -19.35
CA GLU A 224 -7.28 9.53 -19.97
C GLU A 224 -8.74 9.71 -19.55
N ASP A 225 -9.41 8.61 -19.20
CA ASP A 225 -10.80 8.59 -18.74
C ASP A 225 -10.98 9.03 -17.28
N ARG A 226 -9.88 9.34 -16.57
CA ARG A 226 -9.89 9.71 -15.16
C ARG A 226 -9.32 11.10 -14.94
N PRO A 227 -9.95 11.93 -14.07
CA PRO A 227 -9.42 13.24 -13.75
C PRO A 227 -8.04 13.12 -13.12
N GLN A 228 -7.08 13.84 -13.70
CA GLN A 228 -5.71 13.86 -13.17
C GLN A 228 -5.56 14.98 -12.15
N PRO A 229 -5.17 14.71 -10.90
CA PRO A 229 -4.99 15.74 -9.90
C PRO A 229 -3.79 16.64 -10.26
N THR A 230 -3.95 17.95 -10.10
CA THR A 230 -2.89 18.94 -10.39
C THR A 230 -1.71 18.83 -9.44
N ARG A 231 -1.93 18.32 -8.22
CA ARG A 231 -0.91 18.06 -7.21
C ARG A 231 -1.14 16.73 -6.54
N MET A 232 -0.05 15.99 -6.32
CA MET A 232 -0.01 14.74 -5.56
C MET A 232 1.15 14.77 -4.57
N LEU A 233 1.01 14.06 -3.46
CA LEU A 233 2.11 13.74 -2.55
C LEU A 233 2.74 12.41 -2.97
N ASN A 234 4.00 12.20 -2.61
CA ASN A 234 4.67 10.92 -2.82
C ASN A 234 4.65 10.08 -1.52
N GLY A 235 3.99 8.95 -1.56
CA GLY A 235 3.98 7.94 -0.50
C GLY A 235 4.59 6.61 -0.93
N ALA A 236 5.18 6.56 -2.14
CA ALA A 236 5.92 5.41 -2.67
C ALA A 236 7.42 5.53 -2.39
N HIS A 237 8.17 4.46 -2.66
CA HIS A 237 9.63 4.51 -2.56
C HIS A 237 10.20 5.39 -3.70
N PRO A 238 11.11 6.35 -3.43
CA PRO A 238 11.60 7.29 -4.45
C PRO A 238 12.32 6.60 -5.62
N HIS A 239 12.89 5.41 -5.40
CA HIS A 239 13.54 4.61 -6.44
C HIS A 239 12.58 3.70 -7.22
N ALA A 240 11.29 3.69 -6.92
CA ALA A 240 10.26 3.05 -7.75
C ALA A 240 9.95 3.97 -8.95
N ASP A 241 10.89 4.07 -9.89
CA ASP A 241 10.94 5.05 -10.96
C ASP A 241 10.68 4.47 -12.38
N GLY A 242 10.38 3.19 -12.49
CA GLY A 242 10.01 2.52 -13.75
C GLY A 242 11.17 2.25 -14.72
N ARG A 243 12.40 2.64 -14.40
CA ARG A 243 13.54 2.53 -15.34
C ARG A 243 13.74 1.13 -15.91
N MET A 244 13.70 0.12 -15.04
CA MET A 244 13.88 -1.27 -15.51
C MET A 244 12.68 -1.79 -16.29
N HIS A 245 11.47 -1.25 -16.07
CA HIS A 245 10.32 -1.57 -16.91
C HIS A 245 10.54 -1.10 -18.34
N HIS A 246 10.93 0.17 -18.52
CA HIS A 246 11.24 0.74 -19.83
C HIS A 246 12.41 0.03 -20.49
N TRP A 247 13.50 -0.19 -19.74
CA TRP A 247 14.68 -0.87 -20.28
C TRP A 247 14.32 -2.27 -20.83
N VAL A 248 13.55 -3.06 -20.08
CA VAL A 248 13.13 -4.41 -20.49
C VAL A 248 12.17 -4.36 -21.69
N ALA A 249 11.27 -3.39 -21.72
CA ALA A 249 10.37 -3.21 -22.85
C ALA A 249 11.14 -2.82 -24.12
N ASP A 250 12.05 -1.85 -24.04
CA ASP A 250 12.77 -1.29 -25.18
C ASP A 250 13.84 -2.24 -25.70
N SER A 251 14.57 -2.92 -24.83
CA SER A 251 15.75 -3.72 -25.21
C SER A 251 15.43 -5.21 -25.43
N LEU A 252 14.44 -5.76 -24.72
CA LEU A 252 14.09 -7.19 -24.78
C LEU A 252 12.68 -7.45 -25.31
N GLY A 253 11.91 -6.39 -25.65
CA GLY A 253 10.53 -6.52 -26.07
C GLY A 253 9.59 -7.02 -24.96
N GLY A 254 9.97 -6.84 -23.70
CA GLY A 254 9.14 -7.22 -22.56
C GLY A 254 7.82 -6.46 -22.53
N ARG A 255 6.72 -7.16 -22.23
CA ARG A 255 5.39 -6.56 -22.22
C ARG A 255 5.10 -5.91 -20.89
N ILE A 256 4.68 -4.63 -20.89
CA ILE A 256 4.11 -3.94 -19.74
C ILE A 256 2.59 -3.92 -19.89
N THR A 257 1.88 -4.29 -18.82
CA THR A 257 0.40 -4.29 -18.79
C THR A 257 -0.11 -3.51 -17.60
N HIS A 258 -1.34 -2.97 -17.70
CA HIS A 258 -2.02 -2.21 -16.65
C HIS A 258 -1.21 -1.02 -16.11
N ALA A 259 -0.34 -0.40 -16.94
CA ALA A 259 0.55 0.68 -16.52
C ALA A 259 -0.19 1.89 -15.93
N GLY A 260 -1.42 2.15 -16.37
CA GLY A 260 -2.29 3.21 -15.84
C GLY A 260 -2.99 2.87 -14.53
N GLU A 261 -2.97 1.61 -14.10
CA GLU A 261 -3.65 1.21 -12.87
C GLU A 261 -2.74 1.41 -11.66
N MET A 262 -3.23 2.21 -10.71
CA MET A 262 -2.48 2.64 -9.54
C MET A 262 -3.33 2.56 -8.28
N TRP A 263 -2.76 2.05 -7.19
CA TRP A 263 -3.36 2.08 -5.87
C TRP A 263 -2.85 3.28 -5.09
N ASN A 264 -3.52 4.40 -5.27
CA ASN A 264 -3.28 5.65 -4.56
C ASN A 264 -4.20 5.75 -3.34
N TYR A 265 -3.96 6.72 -2.45
CA TYR A 265 -4.88 7.05 -1.37
C TYR A 265 -5.40 8.47 -1.51
N ALA A 266 -6.69 8.64 -1.21
CA ALA A 266 -7.39 9.91 -1.31
C ALA A 266 -7.01 10.91 -0.21
N ALA A 267 -6.38 10.45 0.88
CA ALA A 267 -6.15 11.23 2.09
C ALA A 267 -4.70 11.14 2.55
N GLY A 268 -3.90 12.09 2.11
CA GLY A 268 -2.53 12.31 2.55
C GLY A 268 -2.31 13.76 2.93
N PHE A 269 -1.30 14.02 3.76
CA PHE A 269 -0.79 15.36 4.03
C PHE A 269 0.75 15.35 4.04
N PRO A 270 1.42 16.51 3.84
CA PRO A 270 2.88 16.56 3.83
C PRO A 270 3.48 15.99 5.11
N HIS A 271 4.51 15.17 4.96
CA HIS A 271 5.24 14.62 6.10
C HIS A 271 5.91 15.76 6.87
N PRO A 272 5.72 15.89 8.20
CA PRO A 272 6.37 16.95 9.00
C PRO A 272 7.90 16.93 8.90
N TYR A 273 8.47 15.72 8.78
CA TYR A 273 9.91 15.47 8.65
C TYR A 273 10.18 14.63 7.38
N PRO A 274 10.14 15.23 6.19
CA PRO A 274 10.18 14.48 4.94
C PRO A 274 11.53 13.77 4.73
N HIS A 275 11.50 12.49 4.37
CA HIS A 275 12.70 11.71 4.04
C HIS A 275 13.19 11.93 2.60
N PHE A 276 12.34 12.51 1.76
CA PHE A 276 12.62 12.85 0.35
C PHE A 276 11.66 13.95 -0.13
N PRO A 277 11.94 14.64 -1.24
CA PRO A 277 11.08 15.69 -1.77
C PRO A 277 9.67 15.19 -2.08
N GLY A 278 8.66 15.95 -1.63
CA GLY A 278 7.24 15.61 -1.84
C GLY A 278 6.70 14.49 -0.96
N HIS A 279 7.48 14.00 0.02
CA HIS A 279 7.04 12.94 0.93
C HIS A 279 5.78 13.32 1.68
N GLY A 280 4.79 12.44 1.61
CA GLY A 280 3.51 12.55 2.30
C GLY A 280 3.24 11.40 3.24
N LEU A 281 2.44 11.67 4.27
CA LEU A 281 1.86 10.67 5.15
C LEU A 281 0.47 10.28 4.64
N SER A 282 0.24 8.99 4.44
CA SER A 282 -1.10 8.46 4.17
C SER A 282 -1.87 8.35 5.49
N THR A 283 -3.01 9.00 5.58
CA THR A 283 -3.93 8.79 6.70
C THR A 283 -4.84 7.60 6.44
N ILE A 284 -5.34 7.01 7.53
CA ILE A 284 -6.55 6.20 7.50
C ILE A 284 -7.66 7.19 7.89
N PRO A 285 -8.48 7.66 6.92
CA PRO A 285 -9.45 8.70 7.20
C PRO A 285 -10.49 8.24 8.22
N CYS A 286 -10.93 9.17 9.08
CA CYS A 286 -11.98 8.89 10.05
C CYS A 286 -13.31 8.68 9.33
N LYS A 287 -13.96 7.53 9.54
CA LYS A 287 -15.29 7.25 8.96
C LYS A 287 -16.36 8.26 9.40
N SER A 288 -16.19 8.79 10.62
CA SER A 288 -17.12 9.74 11.25
C SER A 288 -16.77 11.20 10.95
N ALA A 289 -15.70 11.51 10.19
CA ALA A 289 -15.40 12.85 9.72
C ALA A 289 -16.29 13.23 8.54
N LEU A 290 -16.62 14.50 8.40
CA LEU A 290 -17.21 15.02 7.17
C LEU A 290 -16.11 15.33 6.17
N TRP A 291 -16.24 14.84 4.96
CA TRP A 291 -15.29 15.12 3.88
C TRP A 291 -15.80 16.29 3.05
N LEU A 292 -15.05 17.40 3.08
CA LEU A 292 -15.48 18.68 2.53
C LEU A 292 -14.61 19.10 1.33
N ASN A 293 -15.22 19.85 0.41
CA ASN A 293 -14.51 20.55 -0.64
C ASN A 293 -13.78 21.82 -0.10
N HIS A 294 -13.16 22.56 -0.99
CA HIS A 294 -12.41 23.78 -0.65
C HIS A 294 -13.30 24.92 -0.10
N ARG A 295 -14.63 24.86 -0.28
CA ARG A 295 -15.60 25.86 0.22
C ARG A 295 -16.20 25.51 1.58
N GLY A 296 -15.83 24.35 2.15
CA GLY A 296 -16.41 23.88 3.41
C GLY A 296 -17.75 23.17 3.26
N GLU A 297 -18.13 22.81 2.04
CA GLU A 297 -19.32 22.03 1.72
C GLU A 297 -18.99 20.54 1.71
N ARG A 298 -19.91 19.72 2.21
CA ARG A 298 -19.75 18.25 2.16
C ARG A 298 -19.73 17.76 0.71
N ILE A 299 -18.71 17.00 0.36
CA ILE A 299 -18.63 16.38 -0.96
C ILE A 299 -19.76 15.35 -1.10
N GLY A 300 -20.54 15.47 -2.17
CA GLY A 300 -21.73 14.68 -2.39
C GLY A 300 -22.09 14.55 -3.89
N PRO A 301 -23.29 14.02 -4.19
CA PRO A 301 -24.38 13.62 -3.27
C PRO A 301 -24.07 12.40 -2.41
N GLU A 302 -23.18 11.51 -2.88
CA GLU A 302 -22.71 10.36 -2.11
C GLU A 302 -21.51 10.74 -1.25
N PRO A 303 -21.56 10.54 0.08
CA PRO A 303 -20.49 10.94 0.98
C PRO A 303 -19.26 10.05 0.82
N LEU A 304 -18.08 10.64 0.95
CA LEU A 304 -16.82 9.92 0.94
C LEU A 304 -16.59 9.27 2.31
N VAL A 305 -16.46 7.94 2.33
CA VAL A 305 -16.22 7.16 3.56
C VAL A 305 -15.14 6.11 3.32
N THR A 306 -14.09 6.11 4.10
CA THR A 306 -12.96 5.17 3.96
C THR A 306 -13.34 3.72 4.30
N GLY A 307 -12.64 2.76 3.67
CA GLY A 307 -12.76 1.32 3.95
C GLY A 307 -13.85 0.62 3.14
N PHE A 308 -14.42 1.32 2.17
CA PHE A 308 -15.43 0.76 1.27
C PHE A 308 -14.93 0.66 -0.17
N ASP A 309 -14.38 1.73 -0.75
CA ASP A 309 -13.80 1.74 -2.09
C ASP A 309 -12.76 2.86 -2.22
N THR A 310 -11.50 2.52 -1.98
CA THR A 310 -10.38 3.47 -1.99
C THR A 310 -10.15 4.06 -3.39
N HIS A 311 -10.34 3.27 -4.46
CA HIS A 311 -10.17 3.74 -5.83
C HIS A 311 -11.20 4.82 -6.18
N TRP A 312 -12.48 4.59 -5.85
CA TRP A 312 -13.54 5.58 -6.04
C TRP A 312 -13.28 6.87 -5.23
N LEU A 313 -12.81 6.74 -3.99
CA LEU A 313 -12.42 7.92 -3.19
C LEU A 313 -11.35 8.76 -3.90
N CYS A 314 -10.34 8.11 -4.49
CA CYS A 314 -9.29 8.81 -5.24
C CYS A 314 -9.85 9.55 -6.45
N GLN A 315 -10.78 8.95 -7.20
CA GLN A 315 -11.45 9.60 -8.33
C GLN A 315 -12.24 10.84 -7.86
N ARG A 316 -13.07 10.70 -6.82
CA ARG A 316 -13.88 11.80 -6.29
C ARG A 316 -13.04 12.96 -5.75
N VAL A 317 -11.88 12.67 -5.15
CA VAL A 317 -10.93 13.71 -4.69
C VAL A 317 -10.22 14.36 -5.87
N ALA A 318 -9.85 13.60 -6.91
CA ALA A 318 -9.21 14.15 -8.11
C ALA A 318 -10.13 15.06 -8.94
N GLU A 319 -11.46 14.86 -8.87
CA GLU A 319 -12.47 15.70 -9.52
C GLU A 319 -12.65 17.08 -8.86
N GLN A 320 -12.09 17.30 -7.66
CA GLN A 320 -12.32 18.55 -6.95
C GLN A 320 -11.58 19.72 -7.63
N GLU A 321 -12.17 20.90 -7.57
CA GLU A 321 -11.62 22.14 -8.15
C GLU A 321 -10.22 22.48 -7.64
N LYS A 322 -9.95 22.20 -6.36
CA LYS A 322 -8.64 22.39 -5.74
C LYS A 322 -7.97 21.02 -5.49
N PRO A 323 -6.63 20.96 -5.52
CA PRO A 323 -5.90 19.69 -5.30
C PRO A 323 -5.86 19.28 -3.82
N TRP A 324 -6.82 19.71 -3.04
CA TRP A 324 -7.02 19.32 -1.64
C TRP A 324 -8.49 19.28 -1.29
N THR A 325 -8.78 18.52 -0.26
CA THR A 325 -10.07 18.43 0.41
C THR A 325 -9.86 18.63 1.92
N TRP A 326 -10.94 18.70 2.67
CA TRP A 326 -10.87 18.85 4.11
C TRP A 326 -11.60 17.71 4.81
N HIS A 327 -11.02 17.20 5.90
CA HIS A 327 -11.74 16.42 6.88
C HIS A 327 -12.14 17.30 8.05
N LEU A 328 -13.44 17.44 8.29
CA LEU A 328 -14.00 18.12 9.45
C LEU A 328 -14.42 17.08 10.48
N LEU A 329 -13.87 17.18 11.67
CA LEU A 329 -14.15 16.24 12.77
C LEU A 329 -13.99 16.98 14.11
N ASN A 330 -14.33 16.30 15.19
CA ASN A 330 -14.06 16.76 16.54
C ASN A 330 -12.99 15.91 17.23
N TRP A 331 -12.52 16.35 18.39
CA TRP A 331 -11.46 15.66 19.14
C TRP A 331 -11.82 14.21 19.50
N ARG A 332 -13.09 13.94 19.83
CA ARG A 332 -13.57 12.59 20.13
C ARG A 332 -13.42 11.64 18.95
N ILE A 333 -13.77 12.12 17.76
CA ILE A 333 -13.61 11.34 16.51
C ILE A 333 -12.12 11.13 16.23
N ALA A 334 -11.31 12.20 16.29
CA ALA A 334 -9.87 12.10 16.05
C ALA A 334 -9.19 11.11 17.00
N ALA A 335 -9.41 11.22 18.30
CA ALA A 335 -8.81 10.33 19.28
C ALA A 335 -9.17 8.85 19.05
N LYS A 336 -10.37 8.56 18.54
CA LYS A 336 -10.87 7.20 18.34
C LYS A 336 -10.51 6.60 16.99
N GLU A 337 -10.53 7.41 15.92
CA GLU A 337 -10.50 6.92 14.54
C GLU A 337 -9.26 7.35 13.75
N PHE A 338 -8.67 8.51 14.08
CA PHE A 338 -7.53 9.02 13.33
C PHE A 338 -6.31 8.11 13.48
N ALA A 339 -5.76 7.72 12.35
CA ALA A 339 -4.54 6.94 12.27
C ALA A 339 -3.73 7.32 11.03
N ILE A 340 -2.44 7.11 11.08
CA ILE A 340 -1.52 7.27 9.95
C ILE A 340 -1.07 5.87 9.55
N SER A 341 -1.09 5.59 8.25
CA SER A 341 -0.59 4.34 7.71
C SER A 341 0.94 4.28 7.84
N GLY A 342 1.47 3.10 8.09
CA GLY A 342 2.91 2.89 8.16
C GLY A 342 3.43 2.53 9.56
N ALA A 343 4.69 2.16 9.63
CA ALA A 343 5.36 1.72 10.86
C ALA A 343 5.69 2.89 11.80
N GLU A 344 6.00 4.05 11.25
CA GLU A 344 6.53 5.21 11.98
C GLU A 344 5.57 5.70 13.07
N HIS A 345 4.32 5.94 12.72
CA HIS A 345 3.31 6.49 13.62
C HIS A 345 2.48 5.44 14.37
N ASN A 346 2.88 4.15 14.27
CA ASN A 346 2.23 3.03 14.96
C ASN A 346 3.16 2.37 15.99
N ALA A 347 3.80 3.19 16.82
CA ALA A 347 4.84 2.76 17.78
C ALA A 347 4.38 1.60 18.69
N ARG A 348 3.10 1.56 19.12
CA ARG A 348 2.59 0.50 20.01
C ARG A 348 2.58 -0.87 19.35
N ILE A 349 2.27 -0.92 18.04
CA ILE A 349 2.29 -2.16 17.25
C ILE A 349 3.73 -2.45 16.83
N ARG A 350 4.47 -1.45 16.33
CA ARG A 350 5.86 -1.58 15.88
C ARG A 350 6.78 -2.11 16.98
N ASP A 351 6.68 -1.53 18.17
CA ASP A 351 7.54 -1.84 19.31
C ASP A 351 6.92 -2.90 20.24
N LYS A 352 5.84 -3.55 19.79
CA LYS A 352 5.16 -4.68 20.45
C LYS A 352 4.67 -4.38 21.86
N GLN A 353 4.20 -3.15 22.10
CA GLN A 353 3.69 -2.68 23.40
C GLN A 353 2.20 -3.01 23.56
N PHE A 354 1.86 -4.30 23.72
CA PHE A 354 0.48 -4.77 23.70
C PHE A 354 -0.45 -4.12 24.75
N PRO A 355 -0.05 -3.93 26.04
CA PRO A 355 -0.93 -3.26 27.00
C PRO A 355 -1.27 -1.82 26.61
N GLN A 356 -0.26 -1.06 26.12
CA GLN A 356 -0.44 0.32 25.66
C GLN A 356 -1.29 0.38 24.40
N PHE A 357 -1.11 -0.57 23.47
CA PHE A 357 -1.95 -0.70 22.29
C PHE A 357 -3.42 -0.93 22.67
N VAL A 358 -3.71 -1.84 23.59
CA VAL A 358 -5.08 -2.09 24.09
C VAL A 358 -5.65 -0.85 24.78
N LYS A 359 -4.85 -0.16 25.59
CA LYS A 359 -5.27 1.11 26.23
C LYS A 359 -5.66 2.16 25.19
N GLU A 360 -4.83 2.39 24.16
CA GLU A 360 -5.13 3.34 23.08
C GLU A 360 -6.38 2.91 22.27
N LEU A 361 -6.56 1.61 22.03
CA LEU A 361 -7.73 1.08 21.33
C LEU A 361 -9.03 1.36 22.09
N LEU A 362 -9.01 1.27 23.42
CA LEU A 362 -10.19 1.48 24.28
C LEU A 362 -10.45 2.96 24.56
N LEU A 363 -9.41 3.70 24.92
CA LEU A 363 -9.53 5.09 25.40
C LEU A 363 -9.30 6.14 24.30
N GLY A 364 -8.76 5.74 23.14
CA GLY A 364 -8.39 6.63 22.05
C GLY A 364 -6.89 6.99 22.07
N ASN A 365 -6.35 7.29 20.88
CA ASN A 365 -4.94 7.68 20.68
C ASN A 365 -4.78 9.20 20.75
N HIS A 366 -4.98 9.78 21.90
CA HIS A 366 -4.83 11.23 22.15
C HIS A 366 -3.38 11.71 21.91
N ALA A 367 -2.40 10.82 22.08
CA ALA A 367 -1.01 11.17 21.86
C ALA A 367 -0.72 11.50 20.39
N LEU A 368 -1.20 10.67 19.46
CA LEU A 368 -1.05 10.90 18.03
C LEU A 368 -1.78 12.19 17.58
N VAL A 369 -2.98 12.44 18.11
CA VAL A 369 -3.74 13.66 17.78
C VAL A 369 -2.97 14.91 18.21
N ARG A 370 -2.42 14.93 19.43
CA ARG A 370 -1.59 16.05 19.92
C ARG A 370 -0.30 16.19 19.12
N GLN A 371 0.34 15.07 18.78
CA GLN A 371 1.55 15.07 17.96
C GLN A 371 1.27 15.78 16.62
N MET A 372 0.21 15.38 15.91
CA MET A 372 -0.11 15.98 14.62
C MET A 372 -0.56 17.44 14.74
N GLN A 373 -1.24 17.81 15.80
CA GLN A 373 -1.56 19.23 16.09
C GLN A 373 -0.32 20.11 16.21
N HIS A 374 0.77 19.58 16.77
CA HIS A 374 2.01 20.34 16.97
C HIS A 374 2.97 20.26 15.77
N GLU A 375 3.02 19.14 15.08
CA GLU A 375 4.02 18.87 14.04
C GLU A 375 3.52 19.20 12.62
N SER A 376 2.21 19.05 12.37
CA SER A 376 1.65 19.22 11.03
C SER A 376 0.89 20.53 10.89
N ARG A 377 1.32 21.38 9.97
CA ARG A 377 0.58 22.61 9.61
C ARG A 377 -0.78 22.35 8.96
N ASP A 378 -0.98 21.14 8.43
CA ASP A 378 -2.21 20.72 7.75
C ASP A 378 -3.26 20.18 8.72
N PHE A 379 -2.93 20.08 10.01
CA PHE A 379 -3.80 19.61 11.09
C PHE A 379 -4.20 20.79 11.99
N LEU A 380 -5.37 21.37 11.71
CA LEU A 380 -5.86 22.59 12.36
C LEU A 380 -6.83 22.24 13.50
N VAL A 381 -6.70 22.95 14.62
CA VAL A 381 -7.60 22.82 15.76
C VAL A 381 -8.25 24.16 16.06
N GLY A 382 -9.58 24.18 16.15
CA GLY A 382 -10.38 25.37 16.44
C GLY A 382 -11.33 25.15 17.62
N GLU A 383 -11.55 26.20 18.42
CA GLU A 383 -12.49 26.15 19.55
C GLU A 383 -13.94 26.04 19.07
N ASN A 384 -14.26 26.65 17.94
CA ASN A 384 -15.55 26.61 17.26
C ASN A 384 -15.34 26.60 15.74
N LEU A 385 -16.42 26.41 14.97
CA LEU A 385 -16.36 26.33 13.51
C LEU A 385 -15.94 27.64 12.85
N ALA A 386 -16.24 28.81 13.43
CA ALA A 386 -15.83 30.10 12.88
C ALA A 386 -14.32 30.32 13.04
N ASP A 387 -13.75 30.01 14.22
CA ASP A 387 -12.29 30.01 14.44
C ASP A 387 -11.59 29.04 13.49
N LEU A 388 -12.15 27.84 13.33
CA LEU A 388 -11.61 26.83 12.43
C LEU A 388 -11.62 27.30 10.97
N ALA A 389 -12.71 27.92 10.49
CA ALA A 389 -12.81 28.50 9.15
C ALA A 389 -11.75 29.58 8.90
N GLY A 390 -11.50 30.43 9.88
CA GLY A 390 -10.42 31.42 9.82
C GLY A 390 -9.04 30.77 9.64
N LYS A 391 -8.74 29.71 10.40
CA LYS A 391 -7.49 28.94 10.30
C LYS A 391 -7.35 28.22 8.96
N MET A 392 -8.44 27.64 8.42
CA MET A 392 -8.47 26.99 7.11
C MET A 392 -8.14 27.99 5.99
N ASN A 393 -8.75 29.17 6.01
CA ASN A 393 -8.49 30.26 5.07
C ASN A 393 -7.04 30.76 5.18
N ALA A 394 -6.53 30.97 6.39
CA ALA A 394 -5.14 31.37 6.61
C ALA A 394 -4.14 30.37 6.04
N LEU A 395 -4.39 29.06 6.24
CA LEU A 395 -3.51 28.00 5.69
C LEU A 395 -3.48 27.98 4.17
N THR A 396 -4.61 28.28 3.51
CA THR A 396 -4.72 28.26 2.04
C THR A 396 -4.47 29.61 1.39
N CYS A 397 -4.23 30.67 2.20
CA CYS A 397 -4.13 32.06 1.75
C CYS A 397 -5.33 32.45 0.89
N SER A 398 -6.55 32.09 1.29
CA SER A 398 -7.80 32.33 0.59
C SER A 398 -8.91 32.79 1.55
N ASN A 399 -10.08 33.10 0.99
CA ASN A 399 -11.32 33.35 1.72
C ASN A 399 -12.41 32.38 1.24
N ASP A 400 -12.03 31.20 0.75
CA ASP A 400 -12.96 30.23 0.14
C ASP A 400 -13.93 29.63 1.16
N ILE A 401 -13.49 29.47 2.41
CA ILE A 401 -14.32 28.95 3.51
C ILE A 401 -15.13 30.07 4.15
N ASN A 402 -16.43 30.09 3.88
CA ASN A 402 -17.35 30.95 4.60
C ASN A 402 -17.74 30.28 5.93
N PRO A 403 -17.59 30.94 7.10
CA PRO A 403 -17.96 30.36 8.40
C PRO A 403 -19.43 29.92 8.48
N GLY A 404 -20.34 30.66 7.84
CA GLY A 404 -21.76 30.30 7.78
C GLY A 404 -22.02 29.05 6.95
N THR A 405 -21.31 28.87 5.84
CA THR A 405 -21.38 27.63 5.02
C THR A 405 -20.85 26.42 5.80
N LEU A 406 -19.74 26.58 6.50
CA LEU A 406 -19.17 25.51 7.33
C LEU A 406 -20.11 25.12 8.46
N GLN A 407 -20.74 26.12 9.11
CA GLN A 407 -21.76 25.91 10.16
C GLN A 407 -22.98 25.17 9.57
N ALA A 408 -23.53 25.63 8.45
CA ALA A 408 -24.69 25.00 7.80
C ALA A 408 -24.40 23.55 7.41
N THR A 409 -23.18 23.27 6.94
CA THR A 409 -22.75 21.89 6.62
C THR A 409 -22.77 21.00 7.86
N ALA A 410 -22.27 21.48 8.98
CA ALA A 410 -22.27 20.74 10.24
C ALA A 410 -23.70 20.56 10.78
N ASP A 411 -24.54 21.60 10.72
CA ASP A 411 -25.94 21.56 11.17
C ASP A 411 -26.78 20.57 10.34
N ALA A 412 -26.59 20.55 9.02
CA ALA A 412 -27.27 19.63 8.12
C ALA A 412 -26.92 18.15 8.43
N PHE A 413 -25.65 17.87 8.78
CA PHE A 413 -25.27 16.53 9.23
C PHE A 413 -25.88 16.22 10.60
N ASP A 414 -25.82 17.15 11.55
CA ASP A 414 -26.31 16.95 12.91
C ASP A 414 -27.83 16.80 12.97
N ALA A 415 -28.57 17.42 12.04
CA ALA A 415 -30.01 17.27 11.91
C ALA A 415 -30.47 15.81 11.71
N ASN A 416 -29.64 14.94 11.13
CA ASN A 416 -29.94 13.52 10.99
C ASN A 416 -30.13 12.78 12.34
N PHE A 417 -29.70 13.38 13.43
CA PHE A 417 -29.82 12.78 14.77
C PHE A 417 -31.02 13.26 15.57
N ALA A 418 -31.80 14.21 15.06
CA ALA A 418 -32.94 14.81 15.79
C ALA A 418 -34.03 13.78 16.13
N ALA A 419 -34.29 12.82 15.23
CA ALA A 419 -35.26 11.73 15.43
C ALA A 419 -34.60 10.42 15.94
N GLY A 420 -33.33 10.48 16.36
CA GLY A 420 -32.56 9.30 16.79
C GLY A 420 -31.75 8.65 15.65
N THR A 421 -30.78 7.81 16.01
CA THR A 421 -29.80 7.21 15.07
C THR A 421 -30.35 6.14 14.14
N SER A 422 -31.62 5.79 14.26
CA SER A 422 -32.28 4.77 13.41
C SER A 422 -33.21 5.37 12.35
N LEU A 423 -33.54 6.66 12.46
CA LEU A 423 -34.47 7.36 11.57
C LEU A 423 -33.76 8.47 10.82
N HIS A 424 -32.87 8.09 9.89
CA HIS A 424 -32.13 9.00 9.03
C HIS A 424 -31.92 8.39 7.64
N ASP A 425 -31.70 9.25 6.65
CA ASP A 425 -31.40 8.85 5.26
C ASP A 425 -29.92 9.05 4.88
N ASP A 426 -29.07 9.47 5.81
CA ASP A 426 -27.68 9.76 5.52
C ASP A 426 -26.86 8.48 5.25
N PRO A 427 -26.30 8.29 4.03
CA PRO A 427 -25.53 7.10 3.68
C PRO A 427 -24.27 6.92 4.51
N GLN A 428 -23.59 7.99 4.94
CA GLN A 428 -22.38 7.90 5.78
C GLN A 428 -22.72 7.26 7.13
N ILE A 429 -23.83 7.65 7.75
CA ILE A 429 -24.25 7.08 9.03
C ILE A 429 -24.52 5.58 8.88
N ARG A 430 -25.17 5.15 7.78
CA ARG A 430 -25.38 3.72 7.47
C ARG A 430 -24.07 2.97 7.29
N MET A 431 -23.09 3.55 6.55
CA MET A 431 -21.76 2.96 6.38
C MET A 431 -21.00 2.84 7.71
N ILE A 432 -21.10 3.85 8.61
CA ILE A 432 -20.52 3.78 9.94
C ILE A 432 -21.17 2.67 10.76
N GLN A 433 -22.51 2.53 10.71
CA GLN A 433 -23.23 1.46 11.39
C GLN A 433 -22.78 0.08 10.88
N HIS A 434 -22.74 -0.12 9.57
CA HIS A 434 -22.22 -1.34 8.93
C HIS A 434 -20.77 -1.64 9.33
N ALA A 435 -19.87 -0.62 9.35
CA ALA A 435 -18.51 -0.81 9.82
C ALA A 435 -18.46 -1.33 11.27
N ARG A 436 -19.39 -0.90 12.12
CA ARG A 436 -19.45 -1.27 13.53
C ARG A 436 -20.08 -2.65 13.83
N GLU A 437 -20.66 -3.31 12.85
CA GLU A 437 -21.14 -4.69 13.00
C GLU A 437 -19.98 -5.65 13.31
N TRP A 438 -18.81 -5.43 12.68
CA TRP A 438 -17.62 -6.21 12.96
C TRP A 438 -16.91 -5.73 14.23
N LYS A 439 -16.71 -6.63 15.21
CA LYS A 439 -16.20 -6.28 16.54
C LYS A 439 -14.84 -5.55 16.53
N PRO A 440 -13.80 -5.96 15.77
CA PRO A 440 -12.55 -5.23 15.69
C PRO A 440 -12.71 -3.80 15.17
N ASP A 441 -13.51 -3.59 14.12
CA ASP A 441 -13.75 -2.27 13.55
C ASP A 441 -14.59 -1.39 14.47
N ARG A 442 -15.55 -1.97 15.19
CA ARG A 442 -16.35 -1.27 16.21
C ARG A 442 -15.48 -0.66 17.31
N LEU A 443 -14.38 -1.31 17.67
CA LEU A 443 -13.44 -0.78 18.67
C LEU A 443 -12.71 0.46 18.17
N ARG A 444 -12.58 0.64 16.85
CA ARG A 444 -11.88 1.76 16.21
C ARG A 444 -12.79 2.75 15.49
N THR A 445 -14.10 2.60 15.58
CA THR A 445 -15.08 3.47 14.90
C THR A 445 -16.04 4.04 15.93
N CYS A 446 -16.25 5.35 15.92
CA CYS A 446 -17.19 6.02 16.81
C CYS A 446 -18.62 5.51 16.62
N LYS A 447 -19.39 5.47 17.69
CA LYS A 447 -20.84 5.39 17.55
C LYS A 447 -21.31 6.68 16.87
N PRO A 448 -22.19 6.61 15.84
CA PRO A 448 -22.74 7.79 15.21
C PRO A 448 -23.34 8.76 16.23
N ALA A 449 -23.00 10.02 16.10
CA ALA A 449 -23.48 11.08 16.97
C ALA A 449 -23.28 12.43 16.26
N PRO A 450 -24.02 13.48 16.65
CA PRO A 450 -23.81 14.83 16.14
C PRO A 450 -22.35 15.26 16.23
N LEU A 451 -21.87 15.96 15.22
CA LEU A 451 -20.51 16.49 15.17
C LEU A 451 -20.31 17.53 16.29
N GLN A 452 -21.33 18.35 16.53
CA GLN A 452 -21.35 19.43 17.51
C GLN A 452 -21.85 19.01 18.89
N LYS A 453 -21.85 17.68 19.16
CA LYS A 453 -22.26 17.18 20.48
C LYS A 453 -21.46 17.85 21.60
N SER A 454 -22.17 18.27 22.66
CA SER A 454 -21.54 18.88 23.84
C SER A 454 -20.41 18.00 24.39
N GLY A 455 -19.26 18.61 24.69
CA GLY A 455 -18.06 17.94 25.18
C GLY A 455 -17.28 17.13 24.12
N ALA A 456 -17.65 17.20 22.83
CA ALA A 456 -16.93 16.52 21.76
C ALA A 456 -15.75 17.33 21.17
N GLY A 457 -15.72 18.64 21.45
CA GLY A 457 -14.69 19.56 20.96
C GLY A 457 -13.30 19.34 21.56
N PRO A 458 -12.28 20.08 21.09
CA PRO A 458 -12.35 21.08 20.03
C PRO A 458 -12.63 20.46 18.64
N PHE A 459 -12.91 21.34 17.65
CA PHE A 459 -13.06 20.93 16.25
C PHE A 459 -11.70 20.84 15.56
N ILE A 460 -11.63 19.98 14.58
CA ILE A 460 -10.40 19.72 13.81
C ILE A 460 -10.73 19.78 12.32
N ALA A 461 -9.87 20.46 11.56
CA ALA A 461 -9.85 20.37 10.11
C ALA A 461 -8.50 19.87 9.64
N ILE A 462 -8.48 18.82 8.81
CA ILE A 462 -7.25 18.29 8.23
C ILE A 462 -7.30 18.49 6.72
N ARG A 463 -6.29 19.22 6.17
CA ARG A 463 -6.18 19.38 4.72
C ARG A 463 -5.57 18.13 4.11
N MET A 464 -6.33 17.46 3.26
CA MET A 464 -5.97 16.23 2.61
C MET A 464 -5.66 16.41 1.12
N GLN A 465 -4.72 15.65 0.62
CA GLN A 465 -4.31 15.60 -0.78
C GLN A 465 -4.22 14.15 -1.24
N LEU A 466 -4.38 13.91 -2.54
CA LEU A 466 -4.11 12.59 -3.11
C LEU A 466 -2.61 12.26 -2.93
N ILE A 467 -2.33 11.02 -2.58
CA ILE A 467 -0.95 10.53 -2.38
C ILE A 467 -0.72 9.26 -3.21
N THR A 468 0.37 9.26 -3.98
CA THR A 468 0.78 8.08 -4.76
C THR A 468 1.29 6.98 -3.84
N ARG A 469 1.05 5.72 -4.18
CA ARG A 469 1.49 4.59 -3.35
C ARG A 469 2.09 3.44 -4.14
N LYS A 470 1.31 2.76 -4.99
CA LYS A 470 1.73 1.53 -5.66
C LYS A 470 1.23 1.48 -7.09
N SER A 471 2.02 0.90 -7.97
CA SER A 471 1.57 0.44 -9.28
C SER A 471 0.73 -0.84 -9.09
N LEU A 472 -0.34 -0.99 -9.84
CA LEU A 472 -1.06 -2.27 -9.95
C LEU A 472 -0.61 -3.01 -11.21
N GLY A 473 -0.15 -2.30 -12.24
CA GLY A 473 0.48 -2.85 -13.42
C GLY A 473 1.99 -3.03 -13.29
N GLY A 474 2.60 -3.67 -14.29
CA GLY A 474 4.03 -3.89 -14.36
C GLY A 474 4.41 -4.79 -15.54
N LEU A 475 5.63 -5.34 -15.52
CA LEU A 475 6.07 -6.33 -16.50
C LEU A 475 5.20 -7.58 -16.42
N GLN A 476 4.67 -8.02 -17.56
CA GLN A 476 3.84 -9.22 -17.63
C GLN A 476 4.67 -10.46 -17.37
N THR A 477 4.17 -11.33 -16.50
CA THR A 477 4.84 -12.58 -16.12
C THR A 477 3.86 -13.76 -16.15
N ASP A 478 4.39 -14.95 -16.41
CA ASP A 478 3.64 -16.20 -16.19
C ASP A 478 3.59 -16.60 -14.71
N LEU A 479 2.98 -17.74 -14.41
CA LEU A 479 2.90 -18.29 -13.04
C LEU A 479 4.26 -18.73 -12.46
N GLN A 480 5.31 -18.80 -13.27
CA GLN A 480 6.68 -19.01 -12.87
C GLN A 480 7.44 -17.70 -12.64
N SER A 481 6.75 -16.56 -12.73
CA SER A 481 7.33 -15.21 -12.67
C SER A 481 8.37 -14.89 -13.75
N ARG A 482 8.40 -15.66 -14.87
CA ARG A 482 9.24 -15.36 -16.03
C ARG A 482 8.66 -14.16 -16.78
N VAL A 483 9.51 -13.21 -17.16
CA VAL A 483 9.10 -12.06 -17.97
C VAL A 483 8.69 -12.51 -19.36
N LEU A 484 7.58 -12.00 -19.86
CA LEU A 484 7.05 -12.32 -21.18
C LEU A 484 7.28 -11.17 -22.17
N THR A 485 7.61 -11.52 -23.41
CA THR A 485 7.64 -10.59 -24.53
C THR A 485 6.21 -10.21 -24.97
N ALA A 486 6.09 -9.22 -25.85
CA ALA A 486 4.80 -8.84 -26.45
C ALA A 486 4.13 -10.00 -27.20
N GLN A 487 4.90 -11.00 -27.66
CA GLN A 487 4.41 -12.22 -28.31
C GLN A 487 4.04 -13.34 -27.33
N GLY A 488 4.21 -13.12 -26.02
CA GLY A 488 3.90 -14.08 -25.00
C GLY A 488 4.99 -15.14 -24.73
N ALA A 489 6.15 -15.03 -25.37
CA ALA A 489 7.28 -15.92 -25.13
C ALA A 489 8.08 -15.48 -23.89
N PRO A 490 8.55 -16.41 -23.03
CA PRO A 490 9.42 -16.07 -21.92
C PRO A 490 10.77 -15.53 -22.38
N VAL A 491 11.25 -14.45 -21.73
CA VAL A 491 12.63 -13.99 -21.86
C VAL A 491 13.51 -14.92 -21.03
N GLU A 492 14.41 -15.67 -21.69
CA GLU A 492 15.25 -16.65 -21.02
C GLU A 492 16.18 -15.99 -19.98
N GLY A 493 16.27 -16.57 -18.79
CA GLY A 493 17.10 -16.05 -17.70
C GLY A 493 16.54 -14.84 -16.97
N LEU A 494 15.37 -14.30 -17.35
CA LEU A 494 14.78 -13.10 -16.72
C LEU A 494 13.47 -13.39 -16.01
N TYR A 495 13.41 -12.98 -14.74
CA TYR A 495 12.27 -13.08 -13.85
C TYR A 495 11.90 -11.70 -13.32
N CYS A 496 10.61 -11.49 -13.02
CA CYS A 496 10.15 -10.25 -12.40
C CYS A 496 9.15 -10.56 -11.27
N VAL A 497 9.31 -9.90 -10.12
CA VAL A 497 8.56 -10.24 -8.89
C VAL A 497 8.07 -8.99 -8.16
N GLY A 498 7.06 -9.15 -7.33
CA GLY A 498 6.47 -8.08 -6.53
C GLY A 498 5.80 -7.01 -7.38
N GLU A 499 5.91 -5.75 -6.94
CA GLU A 499 5.28 -4.61 -7.60
C GLU A 499 5.77 -4.41 -9.03
N ALA A 500 7.03 -4.75 -9.34
CA ALA A 500 7.59 -4.67 -10.69
C ALA A 500 6.84 -5.55 -11.70
N ALA A 501 6.24 -6.65 -11.22
CA ALA A 501 5.40 -7.56 -12.01
C ALA A 501 3.89 -7.33 -11.81
N GLY A 502 3.47 -6.14 -11.32
CA GLY A 502 2.07 -5.88 -10.97
C GLY A 502 1.51 -6.88 -9.94
N PHE A 503 2.36 -7.35 -9.03
CA PHE A 503 2.08 -8.40 -8.04
C PHE A 503 1.71 -9.77 -8.65
N GLY A 504 2.08 -9.98 -9.90
CA GLY A 504 1.88 -11.18 -10.70
C GLY A 504 1.10 -10.90 -11.99
N GLY A 505 1.53 -11.53 -13.09
CA GLY A 505 0.86 -11.45 -14.38
C GLY A 505 0.86 -10.07 -15.04
N GLY A 506 1.57 -9.11 -14.50
CA GLY A 506 1.54 -7.71 -14.96
C GLY A 506 0.32 -6.93 -14.47
N GLY A 507 -0.48 -7.44 -13.51
CA GLY A 507 -1.66 -6.72 -13.03
C GLY A 507 -2.69 -7.58 -12.30
N ALA A 508 -2.27 -8.47 -11.40
CA ALA A 508 -3.17 -9.40 -10.68
C ALA A 508 -4.34 -8.72 -9.94
N ASN A 509 -4.18 -7.45 -9.54
CA ASN A 509 -5.22 -6.70 -8.84
C ASN A 509 -6.24 -6.00 -9.76
N GLY A 510 -6.01 -5.99 -11.10
CA GLY A 510 -6.86 -5.26 -12.03
C GLY A 510 -6.86 -3.75 -11.79
N LYS A 511 -8.03 -3.11 -11.88
CA LYS A 511 -8.17 -1.66 -11.72
C LYS A 511 -8.15 -1.19 -10.26
N ARG A 512 -8.50 -2.08 -9.31
CA ARG A 512 -8.54 -1.78 -7.87
C ARG A 512 -8.23 -3.01 -7.03
N SER A 513 -7.55 -2.80 -5.93
CA SER A 513 -7.09 -3.87 -5.04
C SER A 513 -8.01 -4.06 -3.85
N LEU A 514 -8.22 -5.31 -3.46
CA LEU A 514 -8.59 -5.62 -2.08
C LEU A 514 -7.38 -5.33 -1.18
N GLU A 515 -7.51 -4.37 -0.26
CA GLU A 515 -6.38 -3.89 0.55
C GLU A 515 -5.67 -5.03 1.29
N GLY A 516 -4.34 -5.05 1.20
CA GLY A 516 -3.49 -6.06 1.83
C GLY A 516 -2.94 -7.14 0.91
N THR A 517 -3.20 -7.08 -0.40
CA THR A 517 -2.70 -8.07 -1.38
C THR A 517 -1.21 -7.90 -1.70
N PHE A 518 -0.61 -6.76 -1.39
CA PHE A 518 0.71 -6.36 -1.87
C PHE A 518 1.88 -7.12 -1.25
N LEU A 519 1.95 -7.18 0.09
CA LEU A 519 3.04 -7.91 0.78
C LEU A 519 2.99 -9.42 0.47
N PRO A 520 1.82 -10.09 0.51
CA PRO A 520 1.71 -11.46 0.07
C PRO A 520 2.07 -11.66 -1.41
N GLY A 521 1.64 -10.78 -2.30
CA GLY A 521 2.01 -10.83 -3.73
C GLY A 521 3.52 -10.75 -3.95
N CYS A 522 4.24 -9.92 -3.18
CA CYS A 522 5.70 -9.88 -3.19
C CYS A 522 6.31 -11.24 -2.79
N ILE A 523 5.79 -11.86 -1.74
CA ILE A 523 6.28 -13.15 -1.23
C ILE A 523 6.01 -14.26 -2.25
N MET A 524 4.79 -14.36 -2.75
CA MET A 524 4.36 -15.46 -3.62
C MET A 524 5.06 -15.43 -4.98
N THR A 525 5.17 -14.25 -5.61
CA THR A 525 5.87 -14.10 -6.89
C THR A 525 7.36 -14.40 -6.76
N ALA A 526 8.01 -13.95 -5.69
CA ALA A 526 9.43 -14.23 -5.43
C ALA A 526 9.69 -15.74 -5.25
N ARG A 527 8.84 -16.41 -4.48
CA ARG A 527 8.94 -17.87 -4.28
C ARG A 527 8.67 -18.66 -5.56
N ALA A 528 7.72 -18.19 -6.39
CA ALA A 528 7.45 -18.80 -7.70
C ALA A 528 8.66 -18.68 -8.65
N ALA A 529 9.30 -17.52 -8.71
CA ALA A 529 10.50 -17.30 -9.49
C ALA A 529 11.63 -18.27 -9.11
N VAL A 530 11.93 -18.35 -7.80
CA VAL A 530 13.02 -19.21 -7.34
C VAL A 530 12.72 -20.70 -7.57
N ARG A 531 11.49 -21.16 -7.35
CA ARG A 531 11.10 -22.53 -7.70
C ARG A 531 11.34 -22.83 -9.18
N SER A 532 11.01 -21.89 -10.05
CA SER A 532 11.25 -22.05 -11.49
C SER A 532 12.75 -22.10 -11.83
N ILE A 533 13.56 -21.22 -11.24
CA ILE A 533 15.01 -21.19 -11.44
C ILE A 533 15.64 -22.53 -11.00
N VAL A 534 15.20 -23.08 -9.88
CA VAL A 534 15.74 -24.34 -9.35
C VAL A 534 15.30 -25.55 -10.19
N ALA A 535 14.08 -25.54 -10.73
CA ALA A 535 13.56 -26.62 -11.57
C ALA A 535 14.16 -26.62 -13.00
N GLY A 536 14.59 -25.48 -13.50
CA GLY A 536 15.17 -25.34 -14.84
C GLY A 536 16.72 -25.40 -14.88
N GLY A 537 17.38 -25.43 -13.73
CA GLY A 537 18.83 -25.62 -13.55
C GLY A 537 19.12 -27.01 -13.03
#